data_f3d5d2f4f99c49a2809d12b8d8f4a3dc
#
_entry.id   f3d5d2f4f99c49a2809d12b8d8f4a3dc
#
_cell.length_a   1.000
_cell.length_b   1.000
_cell.length_c   1.000
_cell.angle_alpha   90.00
_cell.angle_beta   90.00
_cell.angle_gamma   90.00
#
_symmetry.space_group_name_H-M   'P 1'
#
loop_
_entity.id
_entity.type
_entity.pdbx_description
1 polymer ?
#
loop_
_entity_poly.entity_id
_entity_poly.type
_entity_poly.pdbx_seq_one_letter_code
_entity_poly.pdbx_strand_id
1 'polypeptide(L)' 'FAVCLLDEHNDGVVFNGIYSRDMSNIYAKPIENGVSKYKVTPEELEAIEKAINY' A
#
# COMPACT_ATOMS: atom_id res chain seq x y z
N PHE A 1 9.93 1.17 1.62
CA PHE A 1 8.99 2.21 1.22
C PHE A 1 7.63 1.63 0.88
N ALA A 2 6.60 2.46 1.00
CA ALA A 2 5.25 2.06 0.61
C ALA A 2 4.60 3.18 -0.19
N VAL A 3 3.86 2.80 -1.23
CA VAL A 3 3.13 3.74 -2.09
C VAL A 3 1.72 3.18 -2.30
N CYS A 4 0.72 4.03 -2.17
CA CYS A 4 -0.67 3.62 -2.37
C CYS A 4 -1.29 4.45 -3.50
N LEU A 5 -1.96 3.77 -4.42
CA LEU A 5 -2.67 4.39 -5.53
C LEU A 5 -4.13 3.98 -5.43
N LEU A 6 -5.00 4.95 -5.26
CA LEU A 6 -6.45 4.72 -5.14
C LEU A 6 -7.19 5.53 -6.18
N ASP A 7 -8.34 5.01 -6.61
CA ASP A 7 -9.25 5.74 -7.47
C ASP A 7 -10.24 6.55 -6.62
N GLU A 8 -11.22 7.16 -7.26
CA GLU A 8 -12.21 7.99 -6.58
C GLU A 8 -13.12 7.23 -5.62
N HIS A 9 -13.13 5.90 -5.72
CA HIS A 9 -13.91 5.04 -4.83
C HIS A 9 -13.06 4.43 -3.71
N ASN A 10 -11.79 4.85 -3.61
CA ASN A 10 -10.81 4.31 -2.67
C ASN A 10 -10.52 2.83 -2.93
N ASP A 11 -10.61 2.43 -4.19
CA ASP A 11 -10.17 1.12 -4.65
C ASP A 11 -8.85 1.26 -5.37
N GLY A 12 -7.96 0.32 -5.18
CA GLY A 12 -6.68 0.37 -5.84
C GLY A 12 -5.69 -0.63 -5.26
N VAL A 13 -4.47 -0.16 -5.07
CA VAL A 13 -3.38 -1.05 -4.68
C VAL A 13 -2.38 -0.29 -3.82
N VAL A 14 -1.82 -0.99 -2.83
CA VAL A 14 -0.68 -0.50 -2.08
C VAL A 14 0.54 -1.34 -2.43
N PHE A 15 1.64 -0.69 -2.76
CA PHE A 15 2.92 -1.34 -3.03
C PHE A 15 3.84 -1.14 -1.84
N ASN A 16 4.57 -2.18 -1.48
CA ASN A 16 5.59 -2.08 -0.46
C ASN A 16 6.90 -2.63 -1.02
N GLY A 17 7.92 -1.80 -1.05
CA GLY A 17 9.24 -2.19 -1.50
C GLY A 17 10.13 -2.51 -0.33
N ILE A 18 10.75 -3.68 -0.36
CA ILE A 18 11.72 -4.11 0.63
C ILE A 18 13.07 -4.22 -0.07
N TYR A 19 14.03 -3.46 0.41
CA TYR A 19 15.37 -3.46 -0.14
C TYR A 19 16.34 -3.95 0.90
N SER A 20 17.13 -4.95 0.53
CA SER A 20 18.19 -5.46 1.38
C SER A 20 19.46 -5.62 0.54
N ARG A 21 20.57 -5.95 1.21
CA ARG A 21 21.85 -6.07 0.56
C ARG A 21 21.84 -7.10 -0.58
N ASP A 22 21.11 -8.18 -0.41
CA ASP A 22 21.09 -9.30 -1.36
C ASP A 22 19.80 -9.43 -2.15
N MET A 23 18.76 -8.69 -1.78
CA MET A 23 17.45 -8.83 -2.39
C MET A 23 16.72 -7.51 -2.43
N SER A 24 15.94 -7.32 -3.49
CA SER A 24 14.93 -6.27 -3.51
C SER A 24 13.64 -6.91 -4.00
N ASN A 25 12.55 -6.69 -3.27
CA ASN A 25 11.25 -7.22 -3.59
C ASN A 25 10.19 -6.15 -3.49
N ILE A 26 9.20 -6.22 -4.37
CA ILE A 26 8.05 -5.33 -4.30
C ILE A 26 6.81 -6.20 -4.16
N TYR A 27 6.01 -5.89 -3.16
CA TYR A 27 4.74 -6.58 -2.92
C TYR A 27 3.61 -5.62 -3.23
N ALA A 28 2.52 -6.17 -3.77
CA ALA A 28 1.32 -5.39 -4.04
C ALA A 28 0.14 -6.04 -3.33
N LYS A 29 -0.68 -5.23 -2.67
CA LYS A 29 -1.87 -5.71 -1.98
C LYS A 29 -3.08 -4.90 -2.46
N PRO A 30 -4.19 -5.56 -2.82
CA PRO A 30 -5.38 -4.84 -3.28
C PRO A 30 -6.07 -4.12 -2.13
N ILE A 31 -6.62 -2.95 -2.44
CA ILE A 31 -7.38 -2.13 -1.49
C ILE A 31 -8.79 -1.99 -2.05
N GLU A 32 -9.79 -2.24 -1.21
CA GLU A 32 -11.20 -2.05 -1.56
C GLU A 32 -11.84 -1.15 -0.51
N ASN A 33 -12.47 -0.07 -0.96
CA ASN A 33 -13.11 0.91 -0.06
C ASN A 33 -12.16 1.44 1.01
N GLY A 34 -10.89 1.59 0.66
CA GLY A 34 -9.89 2.09 1.60
C GLY A 34 -9.40 1.07 2.62
N VAL A 35 -9.76 -0.20 2.43
CA VAL A 35 -9.42 -1.27 3.38
C VAL A 35 -8.71 -2.41 2.65
N SER A 36 -7.68 -2.95 3.28
CA SER A 36 -6.99 -4.12 2.77
C SER A 36 -7.57 -5.39 3.38
N LYS A 37 -7.75 -6.42 2.54
CA LYS A 37 -8.14 -7.76 3.02
C LYS A 37 -6.97 -8.48 3.67
N TYR A 38 -5.76 -8.00 3.44
CA TYR A 38 -4.54 -8.60 3.96
C TYR A 38 -3.97 -7.74 5.05
N LYS A 39 -3.19 -8.36 5.94
CA LYS A 39 -2.52 -7.61 6.99
C LYS A 39 -1.51 -6.66 6.37
N VAL A 40 -1.56 -5.40 6.78
CA VAL A 40 -0.66 -4.37 6.28
C VAL A 40 0.33 -3.95 7.36
N THR A 41 1.50 -3.51 6.90
CA THR A 41 2.52 -2.97 7.80
C THR A 41 2.15 -1.52 8.17
N PRO A 42 2.76 -0.95 9.23
CA PRO A 42 2.53 0.46 9.57
C PRO A 42 2.85 1.41 8.41
N GLU A 43 3.88 1.14 7.63
CA GLU A 43 4.22 1.97 6.47
C GLU A 43 3.16 1.90 5.38
N GLU A 44 2.62 0.69 5.14
CA GLU A 44 1.55 0.52 4.18
C GLU A 44 0.28 1.22 4.64
N LEU A 45 -0.05 1.11 5.92
CA LEU A 45 -1.22 1.78 6.48
C LEU A 45 -1.11 3.30 6.35
N GLU A 46 0.07 3.85 6.63
CA GLU A 46 0.31 5.26 6.47
C GLU A 46 0.13 5.71 5.02
N ALA A 47 0.63 4.91 4.07
CA ALA A 47 0.46 5.22 2.65
C ALA A 47 -1.01 5.21 2.24
N ILE A 48 -1.79 4.25 2.75
CA ILE A 48 -3.23 4.17 2.49
C ILE A 48 -3.94 5.39 3.05
N GLU A 49 -3.64 5.77 4.29
CA GLU A 49 -4.25 6.93 4.92
C GLU A 49 -3.96 8.22 4.16
N LYS A 50 -2.74 8.39 3.69
CA LYS A 50 -2.37 9.56 2.90
C LYS A 50 -3.10 9.59 1.56
N ALA A 51 -3.29 8.45 0.94
CA ALA A 51 -3.99 8.35 -0.34
C ALA A 51 -5.47 8.71 -0.18
N ILE A 52 -6.10 8.25 0.92
CA ILE A 52 -7.52 8.54 1.18
C ILE A 52 -7.72 10.02 1.47
N ASN A 53 -6.82 10.63 2.20
CA ASN A 53 -6.96 12.00 2.69
C ASN A 53 -6.26 13.03 1.80
N TYR A 54 -5.85 12.64 0.65
CA TYR A 54 -5.15 13.52 -0.29
C TYR A 54 -6.11 14.61 -0.89
#